data_828646800478f9290a5d55d9a19f6865
#
_entry.id   828646800478f9290a5d55d9a19f6865
#
_cell.length_a   1.000
_cell.length_b   1.000
_cell.length_c   1.000
_cell.angle_alpha   90.00
_cell.angle_beta   90.00
_cell.angle_gamma   90.00
#
_symmetry.space_group_name_H-M   'P 1'
#
loop_
_entity.id
_entity.type
_entity.pdbx_description
1 polymer ?
#
loop_
_entity_poly.entity_id
_entity_poly.type
_entity_poly.pdbx_seq_one_letter_code
_entity_poly.pdbx_strand_id
1 'polypeptide(L)'
;MKKLFPFLCLLGLLPGAAMCRDKTYTIQSPDCSLTVTIGCGDRIVYSVRSDTSQILKPSPLALRLVSGECWGRRSRVAGVRRYRIDEVYDAPVYKKRKVEDRCNGIVIDFREGFSLEFRAYDDAVAYRFVARQPGEVLVAGEEARFRFAPGAVAFVPYVRDTPCRHDGLAFGEQFMQSFENTYTRTPLCEMDSARLAFLPLLVQTAGGVNVCITDADLESYPGMFLHRSGADELEGVFAPSPRKVVPGGYDRMQGVVEEYEPFIASLAPGDRLPWRALSIVRQDARLADNDLVWKLASPCRLDDISWIEPGKAAWEWWNDWGLSGVDFTAGINQPTYEYYIDFASRNGLRYLVLDDGWSRDHHSPLETAPGLDLPALVKYGEERGVGLILWLGYLPFAGQMEELCKLYSEMGIKGFKIDFMDRDDQEMVDFHYRAAEIAAKYKLMVDFHGTYKPTGLNRTYPNVINYEAVHGLEQMKWSDIHTDQVTYDVTMPFIRMLAGPVDYTQGAMHNANKRCYHSSMDTPMSQG
;
A
#
# COMPACT_ATOMS: atom_id res chain seq x y z
N MET A 1 11.35 31.84 -86.19
CA MET A 1 10.12 31.39 -85.52
C MET A 1 10.48 30.49 -84.37
N LYS A 2 10.53 31.00 -83.14
CA LYS A 2 10.84 30.28 -81.88
C LYS A 2 9.53 30.04 -81.14
N LYS A 3 9.16 28.77 -80.92
CA LYS A 3 7.98 28.38 -80.15
C LYS A 3 8.37 28.38 -78.64
N LEU A 4 7.70 29.20 -77.84
CA LEU A 4 7.75 29.13 -76.38
C LEU A 4 6.77 28.04 -75.92
N PHE A 5 7.24 27.12 -75.01
CA PHE A 5 6.44 26.24 -74.20
C PHE A 5 6.26 26.86 -72.80
N PRO A 6 5.06 26.88 -72.24
CA PRO A 6 4.92 27.31 -70.83
C PRO A 6 5.17 26.12 -69.90
N PHE A 7 6.04 26.33 -68.90
CA PHE A 7 6.28 25.43 -67.80
C PHE A 7 5.15 25.58 -66.75
N LEU A 8 4.35 24.54 -66.58
CA LEU A 8 3.31 24.50 -65.55
C LEU A 8 3.94 24.02 -64.23
N CYS A 9 4.17 24.90 -63.23
CA CYS A 9 4.57 24.53 -61.89
C CYS A 9 3.36 23.95 -61.15
N LEU A 10 3.35 22.62 -60.93
CA LEU A 10 2.47 21.96 -59.96
C LEU A 10 2.99 22.27 -58.56
N LEU A 11 2.38 23.18 -57.81
CA LEU A 11 2.57 23.27 -56.36
C LEU A 11 1.89 22.09 -55.70
N GLY A 12 2.66 21.10 -55.28
CA GLY A 12 2.21 20.03 -54.39
C GLY A 12 1.86 20.60 -53.02
N LEU A 13 0.58 20.61 -52.70
CA LEU A 13 0.10 20.82 -51.33
C LEU A 13 0.55 19.60 -50.48
N LEU A 14 1.64 19.74 -49.73
CA LEU A 14 1.93 18.84 -48.63
C LEU A 14 0.82 18.98 -47.58
N PRO A 15 0.22 17.87 -47.11
CA PRO A 15 -0.73 17.95 -46.02
C PRO A 15 0.01 18.46 -44.79
N GLY A 16 -0.32 19.66 -44.35
CA GLY A 16 0.19 20.23 -43.14
C GLY A 16 -0.10 19.28 -41.96
N ALA A 17 0.94 18.72 -41.38
CA ALA A 17 0.81 18.03 -40.09
C ALA A 17 0.13 19.00 -39.13
N ALA A 18 -1.09 18.70 -38.73
CA ALA A 18 -1.81 19.47 -37.73
C ALA A 18 -0.98 19.44 -36.44
N MET A 19 -0.21 20.49 -36.19
CA MET A 19 0.46 20.67 -34.89
C MET A 19 -0.61 20.61 -33.82
N CYS A 20 -0.49 19.62 -32.96
CA CYS A 20 -1.33 19.51 -31.77
C CYS A 20 -1.09 20.79 -30.94
N ARG A 21 -2.07 21.71 -30.90
CA ARG A 21 -1.95 22.90 -30.06
C ARG A 21 -1.93 22.42 -28.61
N ASP A 22 -0.88 22.77 -27.87
CA ASP A 22 -0.76 22.50 -26.44
C ASP A 22 -1.97 23.09 -25.71
N LYS A 23 -2.74 22.23 -25.05
CA LYS A 23 -3.88 22.64 -24.21
C LYS A 23 -3.47 22.57 -22.76
N THR A 24 -3.80 23.59 -22.01
CA THR A 24 -3.53 23.64 -20.57
C THR A 24 -4.83 23.74 -19.80
N TYR A 25 -4.95 22.93 -18.76
CA TYR A 25 -6.08 22.91 -17.84
C TYR A 25 -5.59 23.17 -16.42
N THR A 26 -6.41 23.81 -15.61
CA THR A 26 -6.09 24.14 -14.22
C THR A 26 -7.25 23.77 -13.34
N ILE A 27 -6.98 23.14 -12.19
CA ILE A 27 -7.92 23.01 -11.08
C ILE A 27 -7.28 23.56 -9.80
N GLN A 28 -8.13 24.06 -8.90
CA GLN A 28 -7.72 24.54 -7.59
C GLN A 28 -8.40 23.74 -6.50
N SER A 29 -7.77 23.64 -5.34
CA SER A 29 -8.43 23.16 -4.12
C SER A 29 -9.65 24.03 -3.77
N PRO A 30 -10.59 23.53 -2.97
CA PRO A 30 -11.76 24.32 -2.55
C PRO A 30 -11.42 25.64 -1.85
N ASP A 31 -10.32 25.68 -1.08
CA ASP A 31 -9.80 26.89 -0.41
C ASP A 31 -8.85 27.72 -1.30
N CYS A 32 -8.59 27.26 -2.54
CA CYS A 32 -7.67 27.88 -3.50
C CYS A 32 -6.18 27.86 -3.08
N SER A 33 -5.79 27.16 -2.01
CA SER A 33 -4.39 27.10 -1.53
C SER A 33 -3.48 26.28 -2.43
N LEU A 34 -4.03 25.27 -3.14
CA LEU A 34 -3.32 24.43 -4.09
C LEU A 34 -3.87 24.62 -5.51
N THR A 35 -2.96 24.68 -6.47
CA THR A 35 -3.28 24.76 -7.90
C THR A 35 -2.55 23.65 -8.65
N VAL A 36 -3.30 22.84 -9.39
CA VAL A 36 -2.77 21.84 -10.32
C VAL A 36 -2.93 22.35 -11.74
N THR A 37 -1.83 22.38 -12.48
CA THR A 37 -1.80 22.71 -13.90
C THR A 37 -1.46 21.47 -14.71
N ILE A 38 -2.28 21.16 -15.72
CA ILE A 38 -2.16 19.97 -16.57
C ILE A 38 -1.96 20.42 -18.00
N GLY A 39 -0.78 20.15 -18.56
CA GLY A 39 -0.43 20.42 -19.96
C GLY A 39 -0.65 19.18 -20.82
N CYS A 40 -1.42 19.30 -21.90
CA CYS A 40 -1.69 18.23 -22.86
C CYS A 40 -1.13 18.65 -24.22
N GLY A 41 0.10 18.25 -24.51
CA GLY A 41 0.82 18.49 -25.75
C GLY A 41 1.46 17.21 -26.28
N ASP A 42 2.73 17.30 -26.72
CA ASP A 42 3.51 16.11 -27.11
C ASP A 42 3.64 15.11 -25.96
N ARG A 43 3.62 15.59 -24.74
CA ARG A 43 3.56 14.79 -23.51
C ARG A 43 2.50 15.40 -22.59
N ILE A 44 1.82 14.54 -21.83
CA ILE A 44 1.04 15.03 -20.70
C ILE A 44 2.01 15.30 -19.54
N VAL A 45 1.90 16.50 -18.98
CA VAL A 45 2.67 16.92 -17.81
C VAL A 45 1.74 17.57 -16.79
N TYR A 46 2.03 17.42 -15.51
CA TYR A 46 1.32 18.14 -14.47
C TYR A 46 2.31 18.86 -13.56
N SER A 47 1.86 19.92 -12.93
CA SER A 47 2.61 20.64 -11.91
C SER A 47 1.69 21.06 -10.78
N VAL A 48 2.24 21.21 -9.58
CA VAL A 48 1.50 21.62 -8.40
C VAL A 48 2.16 22.83 -7.77
N ARG A 49 1.34 23.85 -7.46
CA ARG A 49 1.75 25.06 -6.76
C ARG A 49 0.90 25.26 -5.52
N SER A 50 1.51 25.73 -4.45
CA SER A 50 0.80 26.45 -3.38
C SER A 50 0.77 27.95 -3.70
N ASP A 51 0.06 28.74 -2.90
CA ASP A 51 -0.03 30.20 -3.07
C ASP A 51 1.33 30.86 -3.27
N THR A 52 2.36 30.38 -2.57
CA THR A 52 3.67 31.04 -2.48
C THR A 52 4.81 30.26 -3.14
N SER A 53 4.62 28.99 -3.52
CA SER A 53 5.75 28.16 -3.96
C SER A 53 5.36 27.06 -4.96
N GLN A 54 6.31 26.71 -5.82
CA GLN A 54 6.23 25.53 -6.66
C GLN A 54 6.50 24.29 -5.80
N ILE A 55 5.51 23.41 -5.68
CA ILE A 55 5.63 22.12 -4.96
C ILE A 55 6.22 21.05 -5.89
N LEU A 56 5.55 20.82 -7.03
CA LEU A 56 6.06 19.96 -8.09
C LEU A 56 6.24 20.75 -9.38
N LYS A 57 7.42 20.68 -9.97
CA LYS A 57 7.72 21.16 -11.32
C LYS A 57 6.95 20.32 -12.35
N PRO A 58 6.86 20.74 -13.63
CA PRO A 58 6.23 19.94 -14.67
C PRO A 58 6.78 18.51 -14.70
N SER A 59 5.95 17.59 -14.28
CA SER A 59 6.25 16.16 -14.11
C SER A 59 5.47 15.37 -15.16
N PRO A 60 6.12 14.63 -16.05
CA PRO A 60 5.45 13.84 -17.07
C PRO A 60 4.76 12.62 -16.49
N LEU A 61 3.69 12.22 -17.15
CA LEU A 61 2.98 10.98 -16.88
C LEU A 61 2.54 10.33 -18.21
N ALA A 62 2.64 9.01 -18.25
CA ALA A 62 2.23 8.22 -19.41
C ALA A 62 2.02 6.75 -19.02
N LEU A 63 1.23 6.03 -19.82
CA LEU A 63 1.04 4.61 -19.73
C LEU A 63 1.47 3.96 -21.05
N ARG A 64 2.42 3.05 -21.01
CA ARG A 64 2.90 2.29 -22.17
C ARG A 64 2.14 0.97 -22.26
N LEU A 65 1.57 0.68 -23.38
CA LEU A 65 0.84 -0.56 -23.66
C LEU A 65 1.73 -1.56 -24.40
N VAL A 66 1.43 -2.84 -24.23
CA VAL A 66 2.12 -3.93 -24.97
C VAL A 66 1.86 -3.80 -26.48
N SER A 67 0.73 -3.23 -26.88
CA SER A 67 0.41 -2.92 -28.29
C SER A 67 1.37 -1.93 -28.96
N GLY A 68 2.22 -1.25 -28.17
CA GLY A 68 3.09 -0.15 -28.62
C GLY A 68 2.46 1.23 -28.52
N GLU A 69 1.16 1.33 -28.21
CA GLU A 69 0.53 2.61 -27.89
C GLU A 69 1.07 3.19 -26.59
N CYS A 70 1.04 4.52 -26.49
CA CYS A 70 1.46 5.21 -25.27
C CYS A 70 0.45 6.30 -24.92
N TRP A 71 -0.37 6.03 -23.92
CA TRP A 71 -1.27 7.04 -23.35
C TRP A 71 -0.46 8.11 -22.63
N GLY A 72 -0.73 9.37 -22.97
CA GLY A 72 0.05 10.50 -22.45
C GLY A 72 1.14 11.02 -23.38
N ARG A 73 1.35 10.40 -24.55
CA ARG A 73 2.22 10.91 -25.61
C ARG A 73 1.44 11.20 -26.87
N ARG A 74 1.47 12.47 -27.34
CA ARG A 74 0.71 12.96 -28.51
C ARG A 74 -0.78 12.65 -28.45
N SER A 75 -1.32 12.58 -27.23
CA SER A 75 -2.72 12.24 -27.00
C SER A 75 -3.62 13.43 -27.26
N ARG A 76 -4.76 13.19 -27.91
CA ARG A 76 -5.68 14.23 -28.36
C ARG A 76 -6.88 14.33 -27.44
N VAL A 77 -7.03 15.46 -26.78
CA VAL A 77 -8.18 15.71 -25.91
C VAL A 77 -9.49 15.66 -26.71
N ALA A 78 -10.40 14.80 -26.28
CA ALA A 78 -11.75 14.63 -26.82
C ALA A 78 -12.79 15.43 -26.04
N GLY A 79 -12.66 15.47 -24.70
CA GLY A 79 -13.60 16.17 -23.82
C GLY A 79 -12.98 16.51 -22.48
N VAL A 80 -13.63 17.42 -21.75
CA VAL A 80 -13.22 17.81 -20.39
C VAL A 80 -14.47 18.00 -19.56
N ARG A 81 -14.49 17.36 -18.38
CA ARG A 81 -15.57 17.50 -17.41
C ARG A 81 -14.97 17.95 -16.07
N ARG A 82 -15.66 18.85 -15.37
CA ARG A 82 -15.30 19.26 -14.02
C ARG A 82 -16.39 18.84 -13.05
N TYR A 83 -16.00 18.52 -11.83
CA TYR A 83 -16.94 18.16 -10.78
C TYR A 83 -16.42 18.65 -9.43
N ARG A 84 -17.27 18.65 -8.44
CA ARG A 84 -16.94 18.91 -7.03
C ARG A 84 -17.52 17.79 -6.18
N ILE A 85 -16.77 17.38 -5.18
CA ILE A 85 -17.25 16.56 -4.07
C ILE A 85 -17.31 17.48 -2.85
N ASP A 86 -18.38 17.37 -2.07
CA ASP A 86 -18.58 18.10 -0.80
C ASP A 86 -19.52 17.25 0.05
N GLU A 87 -18.99 16.16 0.59
CA GLU A 87 -19.75 15.11 1.25
C GLU A 87 -19.14 14.74 2.59
N VAL A 88 -19.96 14.16 3.49
CA VAL A 88 -19.50 13.61 4.75
C VAL A 88 -19.94 12.15 4.83
N TYR A 89 -18.99 11.26 4.96
CA TYR A 89 -19.23 9.82 5.05
C TYR A 89 -19.18 9.34 6.49
N ASP A 90 -20.08 8.44 6.86
CA ASP A 90 -19.95 7.66 8.08
C ASP A 90 -18.88 6.58 7.89
N ALA A 91 -17.98 6.46 8.87
CA ALA A 91 -16.87 5.52 8.84
C ALA A 91 -16.73 4.78 10.18
N PRO A 92 -17.67 3.85 10.50
CA PRO A 92 -17.76 3.24 11.81
C PRO A 92 -16.56 2.35 12.17
N VAL A 93 -15.87 1.81 11.16
CA VAL A 93 -14.66 0.98 11.31
C VAL A 93 -13.44 1.75 10.78
N TYR A 94 -13.20 2.94 11.35
CA TYR A 94 -12.08 3.80 10.97
C TYR A 94 -11.63 4.65 12.17
N LYS A 95 -10.47 5.30 12.07
CA LYS A 95 -9.94 6.20 13.13
C LYS A 95 -10.83 7.41 13.44
N LYS A 96 -11.72 7.78 12.51
CA LYS A 96 -12.73 8.84 12.64
C LYS A 96 -14.09 8.26 12.33
N ARG A 97 -15.11 8.65 13.13
CA ARG A 97 -16.49 8.22 12.88
C ARG A 97 -17.09 8.86 11.63
N LYS A 98 -16.63 10.06 11.29
CA LYS A 98 -17.04 10.80 10.09
C LYS A 98 -15.82 11.30 9.34
N VAL A 99 -15.86 11.19 8.02
CA VAL A 99 -14.81 11.68 7.12
C VAL A 99 -15.41 12.68 6.16
N GLU A 100 -14.87 13.89 6.17
CA GLU A 100 -15.23 14.95 5.21
C GLU A 100 -14.44 14.77 3.93
N ASP A 101 -15.13 14.61 2.80
CA ASP A 101 -14.56 14.54 1.46
C ASP A 101 -14.95 15.79 0.68
N ARG A 102 -14.00 16.73 0.57
CA ARG A 102 -14.20 17.98 -0.13
C ARG A 102 -13.07 18.23 -1.10
N CYS A 103 -13.37 18.16 -2.40
CA CYS A 103 -12.40 18.43 -3.46
C CYS A 103 -13.03 18.98 -4.73
N ASN A 104 -12.21 19.59 -5.56
CA ASN A 104 -12.53 19.87 -6.96
C ASN A 104 -11.85 18.84 -7.86
N GLY A 105 -12.56 18.35 -8.87
CA GLY A 105 -12.07 17.35 -9.81
C GLY A 105 -12.16 17.77 -11.28
N ILE A 106 -11.30 17.19 -12.09
CA ILE A 106 -11.32 17.30 -13.56
C ILE A 106 -11.07 15.94 -14.18
N VAL A 107 -11.88 15.59 -15.19
CA VAL A 107 -11.68 14.43 -16.05
C VAL A 107 -11.41 14.94 -17.45
N ILE A 108 -10.28 14.52 -18.02
CA ILE A 108 -9.86 14.84 -19.39
C ILE A 108 -9.95 13.54 -20.18
N ASP A 109 -10.90 13.49 -21.13
CA ASP A 109 -11.11 12.36 -22.01
C ASP A 109 -10.23 12.50 -23.25
N PHE A 110 -9.58 11.40 -23.68
CA PHE A 110 -8.71 11.36 -24.85
C PHE A 110 -9.27 10.44 -25.93
N ARG A 111 -8.98 10.76 -27.21
CA ARG A 111 -9.45 10.00 -28.37
C ARG A 111 -8.84 8.60 -28.45
N GLU A 112 -7.70 8.42 -27.81
CA GLU A 112 -6.94 7.17 -27.73
C GLU A 112 -7.56 6.15 -26.75
N GLY A 113 -8.77 6.40 -26.25
CA GLY A 113 -9.53 5.44 -25.45
C GLY A 113 -9.14 5.39 -23.98
N PHE A 114 -8.69 6.49 -23.41
CA PHE A 114 -8.49 6.63 -21.98
C PHE A 114 -8.95 7.99 -21.47
N SER A 115 -9.09 8.09 -20.16
CA SER A 115 -9.27 9.36 -19.46
C SER A 115 -8.21 9.53 -18.39
N LEU A 116 -7.93 10.78 -18.06
CA LEU A 116 -7.09 11.17 -16.95
C LEU A 116 -7.93 11.98 -15.96
N GLU A 117 -7.99 11.51 -14.72
CA GLU A 117 -8.74 12.16 -13.64
C GLU A 117 -7.79 12.78 -12.63
N PHE A 118 -8.03 14.04 -12.24
CA PHE A 118 -7.34 14.72 -11.16
C PHE A 118 -8.33 15.18 -10.11
N ARG A 119 -7.90 15.11 -8.83
CA ARG A 119 -8.57 15.74 -7.69
C ARG A 119 -7.62 16.68 -6.95
N ALA A 120 -8.11 17.82 -6.56
CA ALA A 120 -7.41 18.80 -5.72
C ALA A 120 -8.21 18.99 -4.43
N TYR A 121 -7.60 18.61 -3.32
CA TYR A 121 -8.04 18.85 -1.94
C TYR A 121 -7.30 20.04 -1.35
N ASP A 122 -7.73 20.54 -0.20
CA ASP A 122 -7.06 21.65 0.48
C ASP A 122 -5.66 21.25 1.01
N ASP A 123 -5.41 19.94 1.15
CA ASP A 123 -4.16 19.36 1.68
C ASP A 123 -3.58 18.24 0.81
N ALA A 124 -4.10 18.06 -0.42
CA ALA A 124 -3.64 16.96 -1.27
C ALA A 124 -3.97 17.15 -2.76
N VAL A 125 -3.25 16.42 -3.58
CA VAL A 125 -3.52 16.24 -5.01
C VAL A 125 -3.45 14.76 -5.35
N ALA A 126 -4.36 14.28 -6.19
CA ALA A 126 -4.31 12.91 -6.70
C ALA A 126 -4.65 12.87 -8.19
N TYR A 127 -4.06 11.88 -8.91
CA TYR A 127 -4.44 11.59 -10.29
C TYR A 127 -4.49 10.08 -10.56
N ARG A 128 -5.28 9.70 -11.57
CA ARG A 128 -5.29 8.33 -12.10
C ARG A 128 -5.64 8.28 -13.57
N PHE A 129 -5.23 7.21 -14.23
CA PHE A 129 -5.75 6.82 -15.54
C PHE A 129 -7.05 6.02 -15.40
N VAL A 130 -7.87 6.06 -16.43
CA VAL A 130 -9.09 5.25 -16.55
C VAL A 130 -9.13 4.66 -17.96
N ALA A 131 -9.17 3.34 -18.08
CA ALA A 131 -9.30 2.65 -19.36
C ALA A 131 -10.71 2.84 -19.91
N ARG A 132 -10.81 3.24 -21.20
CA ARG A 132 -12.07 3.47 -21.90
C ARG A 132 -12.20 2.60 -23.15
N GLN A 133 -11.17 1.84 -23.47
CA GLN A 133 -11.20 0.93 -24.62
C GLN A 133 -12.19 -0.22 -24.37
N PRO A 134 -12.83 -0.76 -25.42
CA PRO A 134 -13.84 -1.82 -25.29
C PRO A 134 -13.25 -3.21 -25.02
N GLY A 135 -11.94 -3.38 -25.10
CA GLY A 135 -11.24 -4.65 -24.89
C GLY A 135 -10.23 -4.60 -23.75
N GLU A 136 -9.64 -5.75 -23.45
CA GLU A 136 -8.53 -5.89 -22.51
C GLU A 136 -7.33 -5.04 -22.94
N VAL A 137 -6.66 -4.44 -21.98
CA VAL A 137 -5.49 -3.59 -22.18
C VAL A 137 -4.32 -4.11 -21.35
N LEU A 138 -3.26 -4.56 -22.02
CA LEU A 138 -2.03 -4.99 -21.35
C LEU A 138 -1.07 -3.79 -21.19
N VAL A 139 -0.79 -3.45 -19.95
CA VAL A 139 0.09 -2.32 -19.58
C VAL A 139 1.53 -2.81 -19.46
N ALA A 140 2.40 -2.34 -20.35
CA ALA A 140 3.83 -2.66 -20.32
C ALA A 140 4.60 -1.84 -19.27
N GLY A 141 4.05 -0.70 -18.82
CA GLY A 141 4.66 0.13 -17.78
C GLY A 141 4.00 1.50 -17.66
N GLU A 142 4.19 2.12 -16.51
CA GLU A 142 3.69 3.46 -16.21
C GLU A 142 4.87 4.43 -15.99
N GLU A 143 4.77 5.63 -16.55
CA GLU A 143 5.65 6.74 -16.27
C GLU A 143 4.97 7.66 -15.24
N ALA A 144 5.30 7.50 -13.96
CA ALA A 144 4.81 8.31 -12.85
C ALA A 144 6.01 9.09 -12.28
N ARG A 145 6.13 10.38 -12.64
CA ARG A 145 7.28 11.21 -12.21
C ARG A 145 6.88 12.31 -11.26
N PHE A 146 7.79 12.62 -10.33
CA PHE A 146 7.63 13.63 -9.30
C PHE A 146 8.90 14.49 -9.26
N ARG A 147 8.83 15.71 -9.85
CA ARG A 147 9.97 16.64 -9.97
C ARG A 147 9.88 17.73 -8.93
N PHE A 148 10.87 17.78 -8.05
CA PHE A 148 10.96 18.78 -7.00
C PHE A 148 11.88 19.95 -7.36
N ALA A 149 11.89 21.00 -6.54
CA ALA A 149 12.92 22.01 -6.57
C ALA A 149 14.18 21.48 -5.84
N PRO A 150 15.39 21.97 -6.18
CA PRO A 150 16.61 21.61 -5.46
C PRO A 150 16.52 21.88 -3.95
N GLY A 151 17.25 21.08 -3.17
CA GLY A 151 17.31 21.20 -1.72
C GLY A 151 16.20 20.47 -0.97
N ALA A 152 15.44 19.60 -1.63
CA ALA A 152 14.49 18.72 -0.97
C ALA A 152 15.20 17.61 -0.18
N VAL A 153 14.61 17.19 0.93
CA VAL A 153 15.06 16.07 1.78
C VAL A 153 14.00 14.96 1.74
N ALA A 154 14.41 13.72 1.54
CA ALA A 154 13.53 12.57 1.54
C ALA A 154 13.70 11.71 2.81
N PHE A 155 12.60 11.12 3.27
CA PHE A 155 12.56 10.04 4.25
C PHE A 155 12.21 8.78 3.49
N VAL A 156 13.23 7.96 3.24
CA VAL A 156 13.19 6.89 2.25
C VAL A 156 13.10 5.53 2.93
N PRO A 157 11.99 4.79 2.77
CA PRO A 157 11.88 3.41 3.19
C PRO A 157 12.45 2.50 2.09
N TYR A 158 13.77 2.32 2.08
CA TYR A 158 14.40 1.43 1.10
C TYR A 158 13.94 -0.01 1.28
N VAL A 159 13.83 -0.73 0.18
CA VAL A 159 13.41 -2.14 0.19
C VAL A 159 14.40 -3.07 0.90
N ARG A 160 15.67 -2.67 1.11
CA ARG A 160 16.70 -3.43 1.82
C ARG A 160 17.65 -2.51 2.57
N ASP A 161 18.10 -2.93 3.74
CA ASP A 161 18.99 -2.16 4.62
C ASP A 161 20.43 -2.03 4.13
N THR A 162 20.95 -3.04 3.47
CA THR A 162 22.38 -3.13 3.14
C THR A 162 22.70 -2.56 1.75
N PRO A 163 23.43 -1.43 1.66
CA PRO A 163 23.82 -0.81 0.40
C PRO A 163 24.71 -1.71 -0.46
N CYS A 164 25.55 -2.52 0.17
CA CYS A 164 26.61 -3.26 -0.49
C CYS A 164 26.17 -4.49 -1.34
N ARG A 165 24.90 -4.83 -1.36
CA ARG A 165 24.38 -5.95 -2.16
C ARG A 165 23.71 -5.53 -3.47
N HIS A 166 23.83 -4.24 -3.83
CA HIS A 166 23.08 -3.67 -4.95
C HIS A 166 23.94 -3.40 -6.19
N ASP A 167 25.24 -3.68 -6.14
CA ASP A 167 26.10 -3.55 -7.29
C ASP A 167 25.71 -4.57 -8.35
N GLY A 168 24.83 -4.17 -9.26
CA GLY A 168 24.36 -4.97 -10.38
C GLY A 168 23.04 -5.72 -10.22
N LEU A 169 22.32 -5.57 -9.09
CA LEU A 169 20.97 -6.12 -8.98
C LEU A 169 19.99 -5.33 -9.87
N ALA A 170 19.31 -6.03 -10.78
CA ALA A 170 18.15 -5.48 -11.47
C ALA A 170 17.04 -5.17 -10.45
N PHE A 171 16.18 -4.18 -10.71
CA PHE A 171 15.03 -3.88 -9.85
C PHE A 171 14.14 -5.11 -9.58
N GLY A 172 14.08 -6.06 -10.51
CA GLY A 172 13.32 -7.30 -10.37
C GLY A 172 13.60 -8.09 -9.09
N GLU A 173 14.83 -8.07 -8.58
CA GLU A 173 15.17 -8.75 -7.33
C GLU A 173 14.74 -7.99 -6.07
N GLN A 174 14.25 -6.75 -6.22
CA GLN A 174 13.82 -5.89 -5.12
C GLN A 174 12.31 -5.89 -4.87
N PHE A 175 11.52 -6.55 -5.71
CA PHE A 175 10.06 -6.56 -5.58
C PHE A 175 9.52 -7.51 -4.51
N MET A 176 10.34 -8.48 -4.07
CA MET A 176 9.93 -9.42 -3.02
C MET A 176 10.52 -9.00 -1.68
N GLN A 177 9.66 -8.62 -0.74
CA GLN A 177 10.03 -8.11 0.58
C GLN A 177 8.82 -7.99 1.51
N SER A 178 9.05 -7.91 2.82
CA SER A 178 8.02 -7.77 3.85
C SER A 178 7.53 -6.33 4.10
N PHE A 179 8.14 -5.33 3.47
CA PHE A 179 7.81 -3.89 3.64
C PHE A 179 8.02 -3.34 5.07
N GLU A 180 8.98 -3.88 5.79
CA GLU A 180 9.22 -3.62 7.22
C GLU A 180 10.48 -2.80 7.48
N ASN A 181 10.93 -1.96 6.58
CA ASN A 181 12.18 -1.24 6.75
C ASN A 181 12.01 0.13 7.44
N THR A 182 13.07 0.61 8.09
CA THR A 182 13.15 1.94 8.69
C THR A 182 13.33 3.02 7.62
N TYR A 183 13.26 4.31 8.03
CA TYR A 183 13.45 5.44 7.11
C TYR A 183 14.90 5.93 7.12
N THR A 184 15.48 6.06 5.94
CA THR A 184 16.74 6.80 5.73
C THR A 184 16.41 8.25 5.37
N ARG A 185 16.80 9.21 6.24
CA ARG A 185 16.69 10.64 5.94
C ARG A 185 17.90 11.10 5.14
N THR A 186 17.68 11.57 3.91
CA THR A 186 18.77 11.97 3.00
C THR A 186 18.34 13.12 2.09
N PRO A 187 19.25 14.00 1.62
CA PRO A 187 18.95 14.90 0.51
C PRO A 187 18.43 14.11 -0.68
N LEU A 188 17.37 14.60 -1.36
CA LEU A 188 16.77 13.87 -2.48
C LEU A 188 17.80 13.59 -3.59
N CYS A 189 18.69 14.53 -3.86
CA CYS A 189 19.77 14.36 -4.85
C CYS A 189 20.83 13.32 -4.49
N GLU A 190 20.88 12.88 -3.23
CA GLU A 190 21.81 11.86 -2.71
C GLU A 190 21.13 10.50 -2.48
N MET A 191 19.81 10.41 -2.66
CA MET A 191 19.09 9.15 -2.57
C MET A 191 19.73 8.12 -3.52
N ASP A 192 19.94 6.89 -3.05
CA ASP A 192 20.53 5.82 -3.86
C ASP A 192 19.61 5.48 -5.04
N SER A 193 20.10 5.71 -6.27
CA SER A 193 19.32 5.50 -7.49
C SER A 193 19.20 4.04 -7.93
N ALA A 194 20.00 3.15 -7.37
CA ALA A 194 19.95 1.71 -7.63
C ALA A 194 18.99 0.97 -6.69
N ARG A 195 18.50 1.64 -5.65
CA ARG A 195 17.59 1.05 -4.66
C ARG A 195 16.17 1.56 -4.86
N LEU A 196 15.21 0.63 -4.80
CA LEU A 196 13.80 0.96 -4.70
C LEU A 196 13.45 1.39 -3.27
N ALA A 197 12.47 2.27 -3.18
CA ALA A 197 11.77 2.61 -1.96
C ALA A 197 10.31 2.24 -2.10
N PHE A 198 9.75 1.60 -1.07
CA PHE A 198 8.30 1.37 -1.03
C PHE A 198 7.56 2.62 -0.53
N LEU A 199 6.24 2.59 -0.58
CA LEU A 199 5.40 3.71 -0.15
C LEU A 199 4.80 3.46 1.25
N PRO A 200 4.41 4.55 1.97
CA PRO A 200 4.54 5.98 1.62
C PRO A 200 5.97 6.50 1.72
N LEU A 201 6.33 7.46 0.85
CA LEU A 201 7.61 8.16 0.90
C LEU A 201 7.38 9.65 1.14
N LEU A 202 8.05 10.23 2.12
CA LEU A 202 7.93 11.65 2.45
C LEU A 202 9.09 12.45 1.87
N VAL A 203 8.75 13.54 1.15
CA VAL A 203 9.70 14.54 0.68
C VAL A 203 9.39 15.88 1.35
N GLN A 204 10.35 16.42 2.09
CA GLN A 204 10.29 17.77 2.63
C GLN A 204 10.98 18.73 1.66
N THR A 205 10.23 19.67 1.09
CA THR A 205 10.77 20.67 0.17
C THR A 205 11.64 21.69 0.91
N ALA A 206 12.55 22.35 0.20
CA ALA A 206 13.36 23.44 0.77
C ALA A 206 12.51 24.58 1.39
N GLY A 207 11.27 24.74 0.93
CA GLY A 207 10.30 25.69 1.48
C GLY A 207 9.53 25.21 2.71
N GLY A 208 9.91 24.07 3.31
CA GLY A 208 9.26 23.50 4.50
C GLY A 208 7.86 22.96 4.26
N VAL A 209 7.55 22.52 3.04
CA VAL A 209 6.31 21.80 2.72
C VAL A 209 6.59 20.31 2.69
N ASN A 210 5.82 19.54 3.40
CA ASN A 210 5.85 18.09 3.38
C ASN A 210 4.96 17.57 2.24
N VAL A 211 5.53 16.71 1.40
CA VAL A 211 4.84 16.01 0.32
C VAL A 211 4.99 14.52 0.56
N CYS A 212 3.95 13.88 1.05
CA CYS A 212 3.94 12.43 1.23
C CYS A 212 3.30 11.76 0.02
N ILE A 213 4.10 10.97 -0.69
CA ILE A 213 3.69 10.26 -1.92
C ILE A 213 3.21 8.86 -1.52
N THR A 214 2.04 8.48 -2.02
CA THR A 214 1.46 7.14 -1.85
C THR A 214 0.57 6.82 -3.04
N ASP A 215 0.02 5.61 -3.07
CA ASP A 215 -1.10 5.23 -3.93
C ASP A 215 -2.34 4.93 -3.09
N ALA A 216 -3.51 4.98 -3.73
CA ALA A 216 -4.79 4.67 -3.11
C ALA A 216 -5.73 4.00 -4.13
N ASP A 217 -6.73 3.27 -3.65
CA ASP A 217 -7.68 2.50 -4.48
C ASP A 217 -6.92 1.50 -5.38
N LEU A 218 -5.94 0.81 -4.80
CA LEU A 218 -5.11 -0.17 -5.48
C LEU A 218 -5.91 -1.47 -5.63
N GLU A 219 -6.48 -1.65 -6.81
CA GLU A 219 -7.25 -2.84 -7.20
C GLU A 219 -6.81 -3.27 -8.59
N SER A 220 -6.54 -4.56 -8.79
CA SER A 220 -6.12 -5.17 -10.07
C SER A 220 -4.98 -4.44 -10.79
N TYR A 221 -4.02 -3.93 -10.02
CA TYR A 221 -2.84 -3.23 -10.52
C TYR A 221 -1.70 -3.34 -9.51
N PRO A 222 -0.42 -3.35 -9.93
CA PRO A 222 0.69 -3.42 -8.98
C PRO A 222 0.89 -2.14 -8.17
N GLY A 223 1.39 -2.29 -6.95
CA GLY A 223 1.86 -1.20 -6.12
C GLY A 223 3.01 -0.43 -6.75
N MET A 224 3.13 0.85 -6.39
CA MET A 224 4.20 1.70 -6.90
C MET A 224 5.39 1.72 -5.92
N PHE A 225 6.56 1.37 -6.42
CA PHE A 225 7.84 1.71 -5.81
C PHE A 225 8.37 3.02 -6.40
N LEU A 226 9.27 3.67 -5.71
CA LEU A 226 9.96 4.87 -6.19
C LEU A 226 11.47 4.66 -6.22
N HIS A 227 12.11 5.24 -7.21
CA HIS A 227 13.55 5.40 -7.23
C HIS A 227 13.95 6.82 -7.68
N ARG A 228 15.18 7.22 -7.43
CA ARG A 228 15.70 8.48 -7.91
C ARG A 228 16.14 8.34 -9.37
N SER A 229 15.44 8.99 -10.29
CA SER A 229 15.76 8.99 -11.73
C SER A 229 16.51 10.23 -12.19
N GLY A 230 16.62 11.26 -11.33
CA GLY A 230 17.36 12.50 -11.57
C GLY A 230 17.79 13.14 -10.26
N ALA A 231 18.48 14.29 -10.29
CA ALA A 231 18.95 14.98 -9.08
C ALA A 231 17.81 15.35 -8.12
N ASP A 232 16.70 15.81 -8.67
CA ASP A 232 15.52 16.25 -7.88
C ASP A 232 14.25 15.55 -8.39
N GLU A 233 14.36 14.33 -8.90
CA GLU A 233 13.27 13.59 -9.53
C GLU A 233 13.15 12.18 -8.97
N LEU A 234 11.92 11.81 -8.59
CA LEU A 234 11.51 10.43 -8.32
C LEU A 234 10.69 9.89 -9.48
N GLU A 235 10.83 8.60 -9.76
CA GLU A 235 10.08 7.88 -10.78
C GLU A 235 9.49 6.59 -10.21
N GLY A 236 8.24 6.31 -10.60
CA GLY A 236 7.54 5.09 -10.24
C GLY A 236 8.10 3.86 -10.96
N VAL A 237 8.26 2.78 -10.22
CA VAL A 237 8.64 1.44 -10.70
C VAL A 237 7.60 0.44 -10.22
N PHE A 238 7.25 -0.51 -11.06
CA PHE A 238 6.16 -1.46 -10.82
C PHE A 238 6.62 -2.88 -11.08
N ALA A 239 6.25 -3.79 -10.20
CA ALA A 239 6.52 -5.21 -10.40
C ALA A 239 5.78 -5.72 -11.65
N PRO A 240 6.44 -6.45 -12.55
CA PRO A 240 5.76 -7.12 -13.63
C PRO A 240 4.82 -8.21 -13.10
N SER A 241 3.77 -8.52 -13.87
CA SER A 241 2.83 -9.60 -13.55
C SER A 241 3.57 -10.94 -13.50
N PRO A 242 3.34 -11.81 -12.50
CA PRO A 242 3.96 -13.11 -12.43
C PRO A 242 3.47 -14.04 -13.56
N ARG A 243 4.40 -14.78 -14.18
CA ARG A 243 4.09 -15.88 -15.10
C ARG A 243 4.23 -17.23 -14.42
N LYS A 244 5.21 -17.34 -13.52
CA LYS A 244 5.47 -18.57 -12.77
C LYS A 244 5.81 -18.22 -11.33
N VAL A 245 5.01 -18.75 -10.40
CA VAL A 245 5.20 -18.63 -8.95
C VAL A 245 5.45 -20.01 -8.38
N VAL A 246 6.41 -20.13 -7.48
CA VAL A 246 6.75 -21.38 -6.79
C VAL A 246 6.76 -21.18 -5.28
N PRO A 247 6.44 -22.23 -4.49
CA PRO A 247 6.57 -22.15 -3.04
C PRO A 247 8.03 -21.95 -2.61
N GLY A 248 8.28 -20.95 -1.78
CA GLY A 248 9.62 -20.62 -1.26
C GLY A 248 9.56 -19.85 0.05
N GLY A 249 10.67 -19.25 0.44
CA GLY A 249 10.77 -18.48 1.69
C GLY A 249 10.65 -19.32 2.94
N TYR A 250 10.11 -18.72 4.02
CA TYR A 250 9.96 -19.39 5.31
C TYR A 250 9.02 -20.58 5.18
N ASP A 251 9.54 -21.76 5.45
CA ASP A 251 8.87 -23.06 5.30
C ASP A 251 8.01 -23.19 4.02
N ARG A 252 8.44 -22.56 2.91
CA ARG A 252 7.75 -22.59 1.62
C ARG A 252 6.33 -22.02 1.64
N MET A 253 6.01 -21.13 2.56
CA MET A 253 4.70 -20.48 2.68
C MET A 253 4.57 -19.24 1.78
N GLN A 254 5.70 -18.73 1.24
CA GLN A 254 5.72 -17.57 0.33
C GLN A 254 5.60 -18.00 -1.13
N GLY A 255 5.02 -17.13 -1.95
CA GLY A 255 4.98 -17.30 -3.40
C GLY A 255 6.14 -16.57 -4.08
N VAL A 256 7.23 -17.29 -4.38
CA VAL A 256 8.41 -16.70 -5.06
C VAL A 256 8.19 -16.67 -6.57
N VAL A 257 8.35 -15.50 -7.19
CA VAL A 257 8.22 -15.35 -8.64
C VAL A 257 9.51 -15.78 -9.33
N GLU A 258 9.46 -16.84 -10.13
CA GLU A 258 10.59 -17.30 -10.96
C GLU A 258 10.59 -16.67 -12.36
N GLU A 259 9.41 -16.39 -12.92
CA GLU A 259 9.27 -15.83 -14.25
C GLU A 259 8.20 -14.74 -14.28
N TYR A 260 8.46 -13.69 -15.04
CA TYR A 260 7.55 -12.55 -15.19
C TYR A 260 6.98 -12.47 -16.62
N GLU A 261 5.78 -11.91 -16.72
CA GLU A 261 5.18 -11.48 -17.98
C GLU A 261 5.84 -10.17 -18.50
N PRO A 262 5.74 -9.85 -19.79
CA PRO A 262 6.26 -8.60 -20.34
C PRO A 262 5.36 -7.39 -20.07
N PHE A 263 4.42 -7.49 -19.12
CA PHE A 263 3.50 -6.44 -18.71
C PHE A 263 3.37 -6.40 -17.18
N ILE A 264 2.95 -5.25 -16.68
CA ILE A 264 2.76 -5.03 -15.23
C ILE A 264 1.31 -5.27 -14.81
N ALA A 265 0.35 -5.09 -15.72
CA ALA A 265 -1.07 -5.32 -15.46
C ALA A 265 -1.86 -5.64 -16.72
N SER A 266 -2.94 -6.39 -16.56
CA SER A 266 -4.04 -6.56 -17.51
C SER A 266 -5.27 -5.84 -16.97
N LEU A 267 -5.84 -4.94 -17.79
CA LEU A 267 -7.00 -4.11 -17.43
C LEU A 267 -8.22 -4.54 -18.22
N ALA A 268 -9.34 -4.73 -17.55
CA ALA A 268 -10.64 -4.91 -18.17
C ALA A 268 -11.23 -3.56 -18.65
N PRO A 269 -12.22 -3.58 -19.56
CA PRO A 269 -12.91 -2.37 -20.00
C PRO A 269 -13.55 -1.61 -18.83
N GLY A 270 -13.17 -0.34 -18.67
CA GLY A 270 -13.70 0.51 -17.62
C GLY A 270 -12.89 0.52 -16.32
N ASP A 271 -11.83 -0.29 -16.22
CA ASP A 271 -10.97 -0.31 -15.07
C ASP A 271 -10.35 1.07 -14.78
N ARG A 272 -10.26 1.36 -13.50
CA ARG A 272 -9.66 2.56 -12.97
C ARG A 272 -8.33 2.17 -12.34
N LEU A 273 -7.25 2.76 -12.83
CA LEU A 273 -5.96 2.54 -12.20
C LEU A 273 -5.94 3.20 -10.82
N PRO A 274 -5.03 2.76 -9.94
CA PRO A 274 -4.86 3.37 -8.62
C PRO A 274 -4.60 4.88 -8.72
N TRP A 275 -5.02 5.60 -7.70
CA TRP A 275 -4.64 6.99 -7.54
C TRP A 275 -3.16 7.09 -7.19
N ARG A 276 -2.43 7.96 -7.89
CA ARG A 276 -1.15 8.49 -7.42
C ARG A 276 -1.47 9.70 -6.56
N ALA A 277 -1.26 9.57 -5.27
CA ALA A 277 -1.75 10.49 -4.25
C ALA A 277 -0.58 11.20 -3.57
N LEU A 278 -0.72 12.52 -3.39
CA LEU A 278 0.26 13.39 -2.75
C LEU A 278 -0.45 14.16 -1.64
N SER A 279 -0.15 13.85 -0.38
CA SER A 279 -0.52 14.72 0.73
C SER A 279 0.47 15.88 0.81
N ILE A 280 -0.03 17.11 0.87
CA ILE A 280 0.78 18.34 0.76
C ILE A 280 0.44 19.25 1.93
N VAL A 281 1.27 19.24 2.95
CA VAL A 281 1.02 19.96 4.21
C VAL A 281 2.25 20.67 4.73
N ARG A 282 2.05 21.71 5.55
CA ARG A 282 3.15 22.44 6.22
C ARG A 282 3.39 21.98 7.66
N GLN A 283 2.38 21.40 8.28
CA GLN A 283 2.43 20.94 9.67
C GLN A 283 2.45 19.42 9.70
N ASP A 284 3.41 18.83 10.36
CA ASP A 284 3.60 17.37 10.45
C ASP A 284 2.34 16.68 11.01
N ALA A 285 1.70 17.27 12.02
CA ALA A 285 0.47 16.74 12.62
C ALA A 285 -0.66 16.49 11.59
N ARG A 286 -0.67 17.25 10.48
CA ARG A 286 -1.63 17.04 9.40
C ARG A 286 -1.38 15.78 8.58
N LEU A 287 -0.17 15.23 8.61
CA LEU A 287 0.12 13.92 7.99
C LEU A 287 -0.50 12.78 8.81
N ALA A 288 -0.32 12.80 10.13
CA ALA A 288 -0.88 11.77 11.01
C ALA A 288 -2.43 11.77 11.03
N ASP A 289 -3.05 12.95 10.92
CA ASP A 289 -4.52 13.09 10.86
C ASP A 289 -5.07 13.11 9.41
N ASN A 290 -4.33 12.63 8.43
CA ASN A 290 -4.75 12.63 7.03
C ASN A 290 -5.72 11.47 6.73
N ASP A 291 -6.73 11.74 5.88
CA ASP A 291 -7.73 10.77 5.43
C ASP A 291 -7.70 10.54 3.92
N LEU A 292 -6.64 10.99 3.22
CA LEU A 292 -6.58 11.01 1.75
C LEU A 292 -6.79 9.63 1.15
N VAL A 293 -6.08 8.61 1.64
CA VAL A 293 -6.18 7.24 1.11
C VAL A 293 -7.60 6.71 1.28
N TRP A 294 -8.20 6.92 2.44
CA TRP A 294 -9.58 6.51 2.70
C TRP A 294 -10.58 7.24 1.79
N LYS A 295 -10.44 8.57 1.59
CA LYS A 295 -11.31 9.36 0.70
C LYS A 295 -11.24 8.94 -0.76
N LEU A 296 -10.06 8.55 -1.22
CA LEU A 296 -9.81 8.12 -2.60
C LEU A 296 -10.26 6.68 -2.88
N ALA A 297 -10.36 5.84 -1.85
CA ALA A 297 -10.73 4.43 -1.98
C ALA A 297 -12.18 4.25 -2.42
N SER A 298 -12.45 3.13 -3.05
CA SER A 298 -13.79 2.69 -3.45
C SER A 298 -14.73 2.54 -2.23
N PRO A 299 -16.04 2.80 -2.38
CA PRO A 299 -17.01 2.63 -1.30
C PRO A 299 -17.07 1.20 -0.77
N CYS A 300 -17.60 1.05 0.46
CA CYS A 300 -17.86 -0.25 1.06
C CYS A 300 -18.74 -1.12 0.15
N ARG A 301 -18.34 -2.39 -0.03
CA ARG A 301 -19.05 -3.41 -0.82
C ARG A 301 -19.87 -4.37 0.04
N LEU A 302 -19.80 -4.24 1.37
CA LEU A 302 -20.54 -5.10 2.29
C LEU A 302 -21.87 -4.45 2.67
N ASP A 303 -22.96 -5.22 2.61
CA ASP A 303 -24.29 -4.77 3.00
C ASP A 303 -24.44 -4.65 4.54
N ASP A 304 -23.77 -5.52 5.29
CA ASP A 304 -23.78 -5.53 6.75
C ASP A 304 -22.35 -5.57 7.30
N ILE A 305 -21.99 -4.59 8.10
CA ILE A 305 -20.70 -4.47 8.78
C ILE A 305 -20.86 -4.46 10.31
N SER A 306 -22.05 -4.71 10.83
CA SER A 306 -22.35 -4.64 12.27
C SER A 306 -21.64 -5.71 13.10
N TRP A 307 -21.21 -6.79 12.46
CA TRP A 307 -20.46 -7.89 13.06
C TRP A 307 -18.95 -7.61 13.19
N ILE A 308 -18.45 -6.55 12.56
CA ILE A 308 -17.04 -6.19 12.63
C ILE A 308 -16.80 -5.42 13.92
N GLU A 309 -16.03 -6.01 14.82
CA GLU A 309 -15.79 -5.44 16.15
C GLU A 309 -14.28 -5.25 16.38
N PRO A 310 -13.71 -4.08 16.03
CA PRO A 310 -12.32 -3.79 16.35
C PRO A 310 -12.05 -3.88 17.85
N GLY A 311 -10.87 -4.35 18.23
CA GLY A 311 -10.50 -4.49 19.63
C GLY A 311 -9.01 -4.76 19.82
N LYS A 312 -8.55 -4.65 21.06
CA LYS A 312 -7.19 -5.01 21.43
C LYS A 312 -7.06 -6.53 21.49
N ALA A 313 -5.90 -7.05 21.08
CA ALA A 313 -5.57 -8.46 21.16
C ALA A 313 -4.39 -8.72 22.13
N ALA A 314 -4.41 -9.87 22.78
CA ALA A 314 -3.20 -10.49 23.32
C ALA A 314 -2.53 -11.28 22.19
N TRP A 315 -1.22 -11.47 22.30
CA TRP A 315 -0.42 -12.16 21.28
C TRP A 315 0.76 -12.88 21.95
N GLU A 316 0.75 -14.21 21.90
CA GLU A 316 1.70 -15.05 22.65
C GLU A 316 3.08 -15.14 21.99
N TRP A 317 3.15 -14.97 20.67
CA TRP A 317 4.42 -14.90 19.95
C TRP A 317 5.35 -13.80 20.45
N TRP A 318 4.80 -12.72 21.01
CA TRP A 318 5.58 -11.65 21.62
C TRP A 318 6.57 -12.16 22.66
N ASN A 319 6.18 -13.16 23.45
CA ASN A 319 6.94 -13.78 24.52
C ASN A 319 7.44 -15.20 24.15
N ASP A 320 7.49 -15.57 22.89
CA ASP A 320 7.88 -16.92 22.42
C ASP A 320 7.07 -18.01 23.14
N TRP A 321 5.75 -17.82 23.20
CA TRP A 321 4.77 -18.61 23.98
C TRP A 321 5.15 -18.81 25.45
N GLY A 322 6.04 -17.98 25.97
CA GLY A 322 6.56 -18.07 27.33
C GLY A 322 5.62 -17.49 28.37
N LEU A 323 5.63 -18.09 29.55
CA LEU A 323 5.00 -17.58 30.77
C LEU A 323 5.92 -17.82 31.95
N SER A 324 5.82 -16.97 32.97
CA SER A 324 6.51 -17.14 34.24
C SER A 324 5.52 -17.16 35.41
N GLY A 325 5.87 -17.85 36.51
CA GLY A 325 5.04 -17.94 37.70
C GLY A 325 3.80 -18.83 37.56
N VAL A 326 3.83 -19.77 36.62
CA VAL A 326 2.80 -20.81 36.39
C VAL A 326 3.27 -22.18 36.90
N ASP A 327 2.35 -23.09 37.16
CA ASP A 327 2.60 -24.45 37.67
C ASP A 327 2.63 -25.53 36.57
N PHE A 328 2.67 -25.10 35.31
CA PHE A 328 2.77 -25.95 34.12
C PHE A 328 3.91 -25.47 33.20
N THR A 329 4.31 -26.29 32.25
CA THR A 329 5.28 -25.91 31.23
C THR A 329 4.60 -25.06 30.17
N ALA A 330 5.00 -23.78 30.04
CA ALA A 330 4.52 -22.89 28.99
C ALA A 330 5.02 -23.33 27.61
N GLY A 331 4.26 -23.00 26.57
CA GLY A 331 4.54 -23.34 25.18
C GLY A 331 3.25 -23.44 24.37
N ILE A 332 3.32 -24.08 23.20
CA ILE A 332 2.15 -24.32 22.35
C ILE A 332 1.33 -25.47 22.96
N ASN A 333 0.47 -25.15 23.90
CA ASN A 333 -0.38 -26.11 24.60
C ASN A 333 -1.62 -25.46 25.23
N GLN A 334 -2.60 -26.29 25.55
CA GLN A 334 -3.89 -25.87 26.08
C GLN A 334 -3.78 -24.95 27.32
N PRO A 335 -3.01 -25.28 28.40
CA PRO A 335 -2.94 -24.43 29.57
C PRO A 335 -2.35 -23.04 29.29
N THR A 336 -1.40 -22.93 28.36
CA THR A 336 -0.80 -21.66 27.98
C THR A 336 -1.84 -20.76 27.33
N TYR A 337 -2.60 -21.25 26.35
CA TYR A 337 -3.63 -20.45 25.68
C TYR A 337 -4.79 -20.10 26.62
N GLU A 338 -5.20 -21.01 27.50
CA GLU A 338 -6.20 -20.68 28.54
C GLU A 338 -5.71 -19.57 29.46
N TYR A 339 -4.43 -19.56 29.84
CA TYR A 339 -3.84 -18.48 30.63
C TYR A 339 -3.88 -17.13 29.89
N TYR A 340 -3.53 -17.11 28.59
CA TYR A 340 -3.60 -15.88 27.78
C TYR A 340 -5.04 -15.40 27.60
N ILE A 341 -6.01 -16.31 27.44
CA ILE A 341 -7.45 -15.94 27.40
C ILE A 341 -7.88 -15.33 28.73
N ASP A 342 -7.50 -15.90 29.87
CA ASP A 342 -7.79 -15.36 31.19
C ASP A 342 -7.14 -14.00 31.40
N PHE A 343 -5.89 -13.82 30.92
CA PHE A 343 -5.20 -12.52 30.95
C PHE A 343 -5.95 -11.49 30.09
N ALA A 344 -6.31 -11.85 28.86
CA ALA A 344 -7.04 -10.99 27.94
C ALA A 344 -8.38 -10.54 28.57
N SER A 345 -9.15 -11.46 29.09
CA SER A 345 -10.42 -11.19 29.76
C SER A 345 -10.26 -10.22 30.94
N ARG A 346 -9.32 -10.48 31.85
CA ARG A 346 -9.07 -9.63 33.03
C ARG A 346 -8.60 -8.21 32.68
N ASN A 347 -7.92 -8.06 31.52
CA ASN A 347 -7.35 -6.77 31.10
C ASN A 347 -8.18 -6.06 30.02
N GLY A 348 -9.39 -6.56 29.72
CA GLY A 348 -10.29 -5.94 28.74
C GLY A 348 -9.75 -6.01 27.30
N LEU A 349 -8.93 -7.01 26.99
CA LEU A 349 -8.53 -7.35 25.63
C LEU A 349 -9.63 -8.23 25.03
N ARG A 350 -10.03 -7.91 23.81
CA ARG A 350 -11.16 -8.57 23.16
C ARG A 350 -10.76 -9.86 22.45
N TYR A 351 -9.50 -9.98 22.09
CA TYR A 351 -9.00 -11.08 21.26
C TYR A 351 -7.71 -11.68 21.83
N LEU A 352 -7.47 -12.93 21.43
CA LEU A 352 -6.18 -13.58 21.47
C LEU A 352 -5.83 -14.02 20.05
N VAL A 353 -4.68 -13.61 19.54
CA VAL A 353 -4.09 -14.16 18.31
C VAL A 353 -3.32 -15.41 18.68
N LEU A 354 -3.69 -16.55 18.11
CA LEU A 354 -2.89 -17.76 18.12
C LEU A 354 -1.95 -17.70 16.91
N ASP A 355 -0.69 -17.41 17.16
CA ASP A 355 0.34 -17.27 16.14
C ASP A 355 0.84 -18.64 15.65
N ASP A 356 1.97 -18.70 14.98
CA ASP A 356 2.56 -19.94 14.46
C ASP A 356 2.52 -21.09 15.48
N GLY A 357 2.23 -22.33 15.02
CA GLY A 357 2.26 -23.55 15.81
C GLY A 357 0.90 -24.05 16.35
N TRP A 358 -0.19 -23.33 16.19
CA TRP A 358 -1.52 -23.80 16.58
C TRP A 358 -2.04 -24.94 15.66
N SER A 359 -1.64 -24.94 14.38
CA SER A 359 -1.95 -26.00 13.41
C SER A 359 -0.95 -27.15 13.49
N ARG A 360 -1.31 -28.32 12.98
CA ARG A 360 -0.46 -29.51 12.98
C ARG A 360 0.92 -29.25 12.34
N ASP A 361 0.94 -28.54 11.26
CA ASP A 361 2.08 -27.98 10.57
C ASP A 361 1.62 -26.81 9.67
N HIS A 362 2.54 -26.04 9.11
CA HIS A 362 2.22 -24.84 8.32
C HIS A 362 1.38 -25.15 7.06
N HIS A 363 1.46 -26.37 6.52
CA HIS A 363 0.76 -26.79 5.31
C HIS A 363 -0.53 -27.56 5.58
N SER A 364 -0.85 -27.81 6.85
CA SER A 364 -2.04 -28.55 7.30
C SER A 364 -2.95 -27.68 8.18
N PRO A 365 -3.39 -26.52 7.70
CA PRO A 365 -4.13 -25.54 8.52
C PRO A 365 -5.57 -25.98 8.86
N LEU A 366 -6.04 -27.09 8.33
CA LEU A 366 -7.34 -27.70 8.70
C LEU A 366 -7.25 -28.61 9.94
N GLU A 367 -6.04 -28.88 10.43
CA GLU A 367 -5.80 -29.75 11.57
C GLU A 367 -5.05 -28.98 12.68
N THR A 368 -5.46 -29.17 13.92
CA THR A 368 -4.80 -28.55 15.07
C THR A 368 -3.56 -29.32 15.51
N ALA A 369 -2.64 -28.64 16.18
CA ALA A 369 -1.45 -29.23 16.76
C ALA A 369 -1.80 -30.33 17.77
N PRO A 370 -0.98 -31.42 17.88
CA PRO A 370 -1.22 -32.48 18.84
C PRO A 370 -1.29 -31.93 20.28
N GLY A 371 -2.36 -32.30 21.01
CA GLY A 371 -2.57 -31.84 22.39
C GLY A 371 -3.26 -30.49 22.53
N LEU A 372 -3.70 -29.89 21.44
CA LEU A 372 -4.49 -28.67 21.41
C LEU A 372 -5.94 -28.99 21.00
N ASP A 373 -6.89 -28.65 21.85
CA ASP A 373 -8.34 -28.74 21.58
C ASP A 373 -8.87 -27.33 21.23
N LEU A 374 -8.79 -26.98 19.95
CA LEU A 374 -9.20 -25.66 19.48
C LEU A 374 -10.69 -25.36 19.70
N PRO A 375 -11.64 -26.30 19.45
CA PRO A 375 -13.03 -26.09 19.82
C PRO A 375 -13.25 -25.81 21.32
N ALA A 376 -12.51 -26.51 22.20
CA ALA A 376 -12.57 -26.22 23.63
C ALA A 376 -12.01 -24.84 23.99
N LEU A 377 -10.93 -24.40 23.32
CA LEU A 377 -10.38 -23.04 23.49
C LEU A 377 -11.33 -21.96 23.01
N VAL A 378 -12.01 -22.16 21.88
CA VAL A 378 -13.02 -21.21 21.38
C VAL A 378 -14.13 -21.05 22.42
N LYS A 379 -14.68 -22.15 22.93
CA LYS A 379 -15.70 -22.13 23.97
C LYS A 379 -15.19 -21.45 25.24
N TYR A 380 -13.97 -21.77 25.68
CA TYR A 380 -13.34 -21.16 26.86
C TYR A 380 -13.20 -19.63 26.72
N GLY A 381 -12.83 -19.17 25.51
CA GLY A 381 -12.74 -17.76 25.16
C GLY A 381 -14.11 -17.08 25.16
N GLU A 382 -15.13 -17.69 24.53
CA GLU A 382 -16.48 -17.15 24.48
C GLU A 382 -17.08 -16.94 25.89
N GLU A 383 -16.91 -17.90 26.80
CA GLU A 383 -17.34 -17.80 28.21
C GLU A 383 -16.67 -16.63 28.94
N ARG A 384 -15.54 -16.12 28.43
CA ARG A 384 -14.75 -15.01 29.00
C ARG A 384 -14.79 -13.71 28.20
N GLY A 385 -15.58 -13.70 27.12
CA GLY A 385 -15.70 -12.54 26.22
C GLY A 385 -14.45 -12.27 25.39
N VAL A 386 -13.64 -13.31 25.11
CA VAL A 386 -12.40 -13.24 24.30
C VAL A 386 -12.58 -14.08 23.04
N GLY A 387 -12.49 -13.44 21.87
CA GLY A 387 -12.49 -14.11 20.58
C GLY A 387 -11.10 -14.57 20.17
N LEU A 388 -11.01 -15.63 19.37
CA LEU A 388 -9.74 -16.14 18.85
C LEU A 388 -9.53 -15.74 17.40
N ILE A 389 -8.29 -15.40 17.04
CA ILE A 389 -7.81 -15.10 15.69
C ILE A 389 -6.67 -16.08 15.42
N LEU A 390 -6.64 -16.68 14.23
CA LEU A 390 -5.64 -17.69 13.86
C LEU A 390 -4.65 -17.11 12.85
N TRP A 391 -3.37 -17.39 13.08
CA TRP A 391 -2.30 -17.06 12.13
C TRP A 391 -2.21 -18.14 11.03
N LEU A 392 -1.92 -17.70 9.80
CA LEU A 392 -1.74 -18.56 8.62
C LEU A 392 -0.75 -17.94 7.64
N GLY A 393 0.11 -18.76 7.05
CA GLY A 393 0.94 -18.35 5.93
C GLY A 393 0.13 -18.19 4.63
N TYR A 394 0.63 -17.37 3.72
CA TYR A 394 -0.03 -17.01 2.46
C TYR A 394 -0.45 -18.21 1.62
N LEU A 395 0.49 -19.08 1.22
CA LEU A 395 0.18 -20.19 0.31
C LEU A 395 -0.77 -21.23 0.93
N PRO A 396 -0.61 -21.66 2.18
CA PRO A 396 -1.58 -22.55 2.84
C PRO A 396 -2.99 -21.95 2.89
N PHE A 397 -3.11 -20.65 3.18
CA PHE A 397 -4.40 -19.95 3.17
C PHE A 397 -4.99 -19.84 1.76
N ALA A 398 -4.20 -19.39 0.79
CA ALA A 398 -4.64 -19.19 -0.60
C ALA A 398 -5.15 -20.47 -1.26
N GLY A 399 -4.51 -21.60 -0.94
CA GLY A 399 -4.88 -22.93 -1.47
C GLY A 399 -6.21 -23.48 -0.96
N GLN A 400 -6.66 -23.05 0.24
CA GLN A 400 -7.83 -23.60 0.94
C GLN A 400 -8.76 -22.54 1.50
N MET A 401 -8.72 -21.33 0.97
CA MET A 401 -9.34 -20.12 1.52
C MET A 401 -10.83 -20.28 1.89
N GLU A 402 -11.63 -20.80 0.96
CA GLU A 402 -13.08 -20.98 1.17
C GLU A 402 -13.36 -22.01 2.27
N GLU A 403 -12.62 -23.11 2.29
CA GLU A 403 -12.79 -24.20 3.26
C GLU A 403 -12.37 -23.77 4.67
N LEU A 404 -11.24 -23.07 4.77
CA LEU A 404 -10.74 -22.50 6.03
C LEU A 404 -11.71 -21.48 6.60
N CYS A 405 -12.16 -20.53 5.77
CA CYS A 405 -13.12 -19.52 6.22
C CYS A 405 -14.43 -20.14 6.71
N LYS A 406 -14.94 -21.13 6.01
CA LYS A 406 -16.16 -21.84 6.41
C LYS A 406 -15.97 -22.58 7.74
N LEU A 407 -14.96 -23.48 7.80
CA LEU A 407 -14.69 -24.31 8.97
C LEU A 407 -14.53 -23.47 10.24
N TYR A 408 -13.66 -22.48 10.19
CA TYR A 408 -13.31 -21.70 11.37
C TYR A 408 -14.37 -20.68 11.77
N SER A 409 -15.15 -20.17 10.82
CA SER A 409 -16.35 -19.38 11.14
C SER A 409 -17.40 -20.21 11.87
N GLU A 410 -17.69 -21.43 11.38
CA GLU A 410 -18.63 -22.37 12.04
C GLU A 410 -18.14 -22.79 13.43
N MET A 411 -16.82 -22.84 13.66
CA MET A 411 -16.22 -23.13 14.97
C MET A 411 -16.30 -21.96 15.93
N GLY A 412 -16.46 -20.71 15.45
CA GLY A 412 -16.55 -19.50 16.29
C GLY A 412 -15.29 -18.62 16.28
N ILE A 413 -14.29 -18.92 15.45
CA ILE A 413 -13.12 -18.07 15.21
C ILE A 413 -13.56 -16.71 14.66
N LYS A 414 -12.86 -15.64 15.01
CA LYS A 414 -13.22 -14.25 14.68
C LYS A 414 -12.45 -13.67 13.50
N GLY A 415 -11.36 -14.28 13.09
CA GLY A 415 -10.56 -13.79 11.97
C GLY A 415 -9.26 -14.53 11.77
N PHE A 416 -8.50 -14.05 10.79
CA PHE A 416 -7.17 -14.55 10.46
C PHE A 416 -6.13 -13.44 10.43
N LYS A 417 -4.93 -13.74 10.94
CA LYS A 417 -3.68 -13.05 10.65
C LYS A 417 -3.02 -13.83 9.51
N ILE A 418 -2.95 -13.21 8.31
CA ILE A 418 -2.41 -13.86 7.11
C ILE A 418 -1.06 -13.25 6.81
N ASP A 419 -0.02 -14.08 6.72
CA ASP A 419 1.37 -13.66 6.71
C ASP A 419 2.14 -14.12 5.46
N PHE A 420 3.29 -13.46 5.18
CA PHE A 420 4.24 -13.86 4.15
C PHE A 420 3.76 -13.70 2.70
N MET A 421 2.96 -12.67 2.39
CA MET A 421 2.65 -12.29 1.01
C MET A 421 3.87 -11.73 0.28
N ASP A 422 4.60 -10.80 0.91
CA ASP A 422 5.89 -10.23 0.50
C ASP A 422 5.97 -9.67 -0.93
N ARG A 423 4.85 -9.39 -1.55
CA ARG A 423 4.70 -8.89 -2.92
C ARG A 423 3.55 -7.88 -3.01
N ASP A 424 3.58 -7.04 -4.05
CA ASP A 424 2.49 -6.11 -4.42
C ASP A 424 2.24 -6.04 -5.93
N ASP A 425 2.61 -7.10 -6.68
CA ASP A 425 2.20 -7.25 -8.08
C ASP A 425 0.67 -7.43 -8.20
N GLN A 426 0.15 -7.35 -9.43
CA GLN A 426 -1.30 -7.43 -9.67
C GLN A 426 -1.94 -8.68 -9.06
N GLU A 427 -1.31 -9.86 -9.20
CA GLU A 427 -1.84 -11.13 -8.66
C GLU A 427 -1.97 -11.07 -7.14
N MET A 428 -0.97 -10.51 -6.45
CA MET A 428 -0.99 -10.37 -5.00
C MET A 428 -2.02 -9.35 -4.54
N VAL A 429 -2.18 -8.24 -5.26
CA VAL A 429 -3.24 -7.27 -4.98
C VAL A 429 -4.63 -7.92 -5.13
N ASP A 430 -4.86 -8.68 -6.20
CA ASP A 430 -6.11 -9.42 -6.42
C ASP A 430 -6.36 -10.46 -5.32
N PHE A 431 -5.29 -11.12 -4.81
CA PHE A 431 -5.40 -12.01 -3.66
C PHE A 431 -5.96 -11.30 -2.42
N HIS A 432 -5.48 -10.09 -2.09
CA HIS A 432 -5.96 -9.34 -0.92
C HIS A 432 -7.46 -9.02 -1.03
N TYR A 433 -7.92 -8.61 -2.20
CA TYR A 433 -9.35 -8.36 -2.44
C TYR A 433 -10.18 -9.63 -2.31
N ARG A 434 -9.72 -10.74 -2.90
CA ARG A 434 -10.41 -12.04 -2.81
C ARG A 434 -10.43 -12.57 -1.38
N ALA A 435 -9.33 -12.46 -0.64
CA ALA A 435 -9.26 -12.86 0.76
C ALA A 435 -10.23 -12.05 1.63
N ALA A 436 -10.27 -10.73 1.44
CA ALA A 436 -11.19 -9.83 2.14
C ALA A 436 -12.66 -10.18 1.86
N GLU A 437 -13.01 -10.42 0.60
CA GLU A 437 -14.36 -10.76 0.17
C GLU A 437 -14.83 -12.11 0.74
N ILE A 438 -13.99 -13.15 0.61
CA ILE A 438 -14.33 -14.50 1.11
C ILE A 438 -14.40 -14.50 2.64
N ALA A 439 -13.46 -13.87 3.32
CA ALA A 439 -13.51 -13.75 4.78
C ALA A 439 -14.79 -13.00 5.23
N ALA A 440 -15.17 -11.91 4.55
CA ALA A 440 -16.42 -11.19 4.85
C ALA A 440 -17.68 -12.02 4.66
N LYS A 441 -17.73 -12.88 3.63
CA LYS A 441 -18.84 -13.82 3.40
C LYS A 441 -19.09 -14.73 4.62
N TYR A 442 -18.03 -15.07 5.34
CA TYR A 442 -18.08 -15.91 6.55
C TYR A 442 -17.98 -15.08 7.84
N LYS A 443 -18.09 -13.75 7.78
CA LYS A 443 -18.02 -12.83 8.92
C LYS A 443 -16.71 -12.97 9.71
N LEU A 444 -15.60 -13.06 9.00
CA LEU A 444 -14.25 -13.12 9.56
C LEU A 444 -13.48 -11.83 9.27
N MET A 445 -12.79 -11.35 10.29
CA MET A 445 -11.85 -10.22 10.17
C MET A 445 -10.51 -10.70 9.62
N VAL A 446 -9.75 -9.79 9.01
CA VAL A 446 -8.43 -10.07 8.44
C VAL A 446 -7.44 -9.03 8.92
N ASP A 447 -6.27 -9.51 9.30
CA ASP A 447 -5.04 -8.76 9.52
C ASP A 447 -3.97 -9.29 8.57
N PHE A 448 -3.38 -8.42 7.74
CA PHE A 448 -2.37 -8.82 6.77
C PHE A 448 -0.96 -8.48 7.28
N HIS A 449 -0.09 -9.50 7.35
CA HIS A 449 1.32 -9.39 7.71
C HIS A 449 2.22 -9.78 6.53
N GLY A 450 3.52 -9.41 6.55
CA GLY A 450 4.39 -9.61 5.40
C GLY A 450 3.78 -9.02 4.12
N THR A 451 3.27 -7.82 4.17
CA THR A 451 2.42 -7.23 3.12
C THR A 451 2.77 -5.76 2.85
N TYR A 452 2.27 -5.22 1.74
CA TYR A 452 2.37 -3.79 1.44
C TYR A 452 1.40 -2.95 2.30
N LYS A 453 1.66 -1.62 2.39
CA LYS A 453 0.83 -0.67 3.13
C LYS A 453 -0.64 -0.71 2.69
N PRO A 454 -1.59 -0.30 3.54
CA PRO A 454 -2.99 -0.09 3.15
C PRO A 454 -3.10 0.90 1.98
N THR A 455 -4.05 0.65 1.10
CA THR A 455 -4.37 1.50 -0.06
C THR A 455 -5.85 1.85 -0.12
N GLY A 456 -6.57 1.63 0.98
CA GLY A 456 -7.99 1.91 1.10
C GLY A 456 -8.89 0.66 1.00
N LEU A 457 -8.32 -0.55 0.86
CA LEU A 457 -9.09 -1.80 0.90
C LEU A 457 -9.95 -1.90 2.16
N ASN A 458 -9.48 -1.39 3.30
CA ASN A 458 -10.21 -1.33 4.56
C ASN A 458 -11.43 -0.38 4.56
N ARG A 459 -11.63 0.45 3.52
CA ARG A 459 -12.90 1.15 3.26
C ARG A 459 -13.84 0.27 2.44
N THR A 460 -13.29 -0.39 1.43
CA THR A 460 -14.05 -1.24 0.49
C THR A 460 -14.51 -2.53 1.18
N TYR A 461 -13.65 -3.11 2.00
CA TYR A 461 -13.91 -4.28 2.84
C TYR A 461 -13.48 -3.99 4.29
N PRO A 462 -14.38 -3.41 5.11
CA PRO A 462 -14.06 -3.02 6.49
C PRO A 462 -13.68 -4.17 7.43
N ASN A 463 -13.87 -5.42 7.03
CA ASN A 463 -13.38 -6.59 7.76
C ASN A 463 -11.86 -6.76 7.67
N VAL A 464 -11.18 -6.08 6.75
CA VAL A 464 -9.73 -5.93 6.80
C VAL A 464 -9.40 -4.83 7.80
N ILE A 465 -9.13 -5.24 9.03
CA ILE A 465 -9.03 -4.32 10.17
C ILE A 465 -7.61 -3.81 10.38
N ASN A 466 -6.60 -4.54 9.91
CA ASN A 466 -5.21 -4.19 10.19
C ASN A 466 -4.24 -4.66 9.09
N TYR A 467 -3.04 -4.07 9.11
CA TYR A 467 -1.92 -4.39 8.23
C TYR A 467 -0.60 -4.14 8.97
N GLU A 468 0.38 -4.98 8.73
CA GLU A 468 1.74 -4.72 9.17
C GLU A 468 2.41 -3.63 8.29
N ALA A 469 3.20 -3.99 7.30
CA ALA A 469 3.95 -3.07 6.43
C ALA A 469 4.66 -1.94 7.21
N VAL A 470 5.34 -2.30 8.29
CA VAL A 470 5.97 -1.38 9.24
C VAL A 470 7.12 -2.08 9.94
N HIS A 471 8.20 -1.37 10.25
CA HIS A 471 9.22 -1.88 11.16
C HIS A 471 8.69 -1.78 12.60
N GLY A 472 7.83 -2.76 12.96
CA GLY A 472 7.14 -2.81 14.25
C GLY A 472 8.07 -3.16 15.41
N LEU A 473 7.54 -3.09 16.65
CA LEU A 473 8.32 -3.47 17.83
C LEU A 473 8.65 -4.95 17.89
N GLU A 474 7.97 -5.80 17.12
CA GLU A 474 8.35 -7.19 16.91
C GLU A 474 9.80 -7.33 16.47
N GLN A 475 10.29 -6.41 15.65
CA GLN A 475 11.69 -6.37 15.19
C GLN A 475 12.70 -6.34 16.35
N MET A 476 12.29 -5.90 17.53
CA MET A 476 13.13 -5.90 18.72
C MET A 476 13.48 -7.31 19.24
N LYS A 477 12.79 -8.34 18.76
CA LYS A 477 13.14 -9.74 19.05
C LYS A 477 14.49 -10.13 18.44
N TRP A 478 14.90 -9.50 17.30
CA TRP A 478 16.12 -9.83 16.56
C TRP A 478 16.93 -8.62 16.03
N SER A 479 16.43 -7.40 16.15
CA SER A 479 17.18 -6.20 15.74
C SER A 479 18.45 -6.00 16.55
N ASP A 480 19.45 -5.42 15.92
CA ASP A 480 20.70 -5.08 16.61
C ASP A 480 20.66 -3.68 17.25
N ILE A 481 21.68 -3.37 18.02
CA ILE A 481 21.82 -2.09 18.74
C ILE A 481 21.99 -0.88 17.80
N HIS A 482 22.30 -1.09 16.52
CA HIS A 482 22.49 -0.04 15.53
C HIS A 482 21.18 0.47 14.94
N THR A 483 20.11 -0.29 15.05
CA THR A 483 18.77 0.15 14.65
C THR A 483 18.34 1.32 15.53
N ASP A 484 18.02 2.46 14.92
CA ASP A 484 17.50 3.64 15.62
C ASP A 484 15.96 3.57 15.70
N GLN A 485 15.48 2.69 16.57
CA GLN A 485 14.05 2.46 16.76
C GLN A 485 13.35 3.72 17.28
N VAL A 486 14.01 4.47 18.19
CA VAL A 486 13.40 5.68 18.78
C VAL A 486 13.08 6.74 17.73
N THR A 487 14.03 7.02 16.81
CA THR A 487 13.77 7.95 15.70
C THR A 487 12.70 7.40 14.76
N TYR A 488 12.69 6.10 14.51
CA TYR A 488 11.65 5.47 13.69
C TYR A 488 10.27 5.60 14.33
N ASP A 489 10.13 5.30 15.62
CA ASP A 489 8.86 5.36 16.37
C ASP A 489 8.20 6.73 16.35
N VAL A 490 8.99 7.80 16.42
CA VAL A 490 8.47 9.18 16.36
C VAL A 490 8.30 9.71 14.94
N THR A 491 8.77 9.00 13.91
CA THR A 491 8.68 9.37 12.49
C THR A 491 7.56 8.60 11.78
N MET A 492 7.45 7.32 12.06
CA MET A 492 6.52 6.40 11.39
C MET A 492 5.05 6.88 11.41
N PRO A 493 4.51 7.43 12.50
CA PRO A 493 3.11 7.89 12.53
C PRO A 493 2.79 8.98 11.50
N PHE A 494 3.77 9.78 11.11
CA PHE A 494 3.60 10.85 10.12
C PHE A 494 3.75 10.36 8.68
N ILE A 495 4.32 9.19 8.46
CA ILE A 495 4.56 8.64 7.11
C ILE A 495 3.68 7.41 6.89
N ARG A 496 3.92 6.32 7.62
CA ARG A 496 3.23 5.04 7.42
C ARG A 496 1.72 5.11 7.72
N MET A 497 1.32 5.77 8.82
CA MET A 497 -0.08 5.81 9.22
C MET A 497 -0.95 6.72 8.34
N LEU A 498 -0.35 7.53 7.45
CA LEU A 498 -1.09 8.24 6.40
C LEU A 498 -1.80 7.23 5.46
N ALA A 499 -1.20 6.09 5.20
CA ALA A 499 -1.77 5.05 4.34
C ALA A 499 -3.00 4.36 4.97
N GLY A 500 -3.06 4.22 6.29
CA GLY A 500 -4.16 3.55 6.98
C GLY A 500 -3.72 2.83 8.26
N PRO A 501 -4.50 1.84 8.73
CA PRO A 501 -4.22 1.12 9.96
C PRO A 501 -2.85 0.43 9.94
N VAL A 502 -2.31 0.21 11.12
CA VAL A 502 -0.98 -0.41 11.30
C VAL A 502 -1.00 -1.35 12.48
N ASP A 503 -0.58 -2.59 12.27
CA ASP A 503 -0.22 -3.50 13.34
C ASP A 503 1.24 -3.27 13.73
N TYR A 504 1.43 -2.39 14.71
CA TYR A 504 2.75 -1.98 15.14
C TYR A 504 3.40 -2.95 16.11
N THR A 505 2.68 -4.00 16.51
CA THR A 505 3.14 -5.05 17.43
C THR A 505 3.72 -4.48 18.73
N GLN A 506 3.12 -3.40 19.24
CA GLN A 506 3.52 -2.78 20.51
C GLN A 506 3.24 -3.68 21.71
N GLY A 507 4.03 -3.59 22.72
CA GLY A 507 3.81 -4.35 23.96
C GLY A 507 5.07 -4.70 24.74
N ALA A 508 6.25 -4.29 24.28
CA ALA A 508 7.47 -4.48 25.06
C ALA A 508 7.35 -3.78 26.41
N MET A 509 7.27 -4.56 27.48
CA MET A 509 7.14 -4.05 28.85
C MET A 509 8.50 -3.70 29.45
N HIS A 510 9.58 -4.14 28.82
CA HIS A 510 10.95 -3.83 29.21
C HIS A 510 11.52 -2.75 28.32
N ASN A 511 11.97 -1.65 28.93
CA ASN A 511 12.65 -0.57 28.22
C ASN A 511 14.15 -0.65 28.45
N ALA A 512 14.91 -0.47 27.39
CA ALA A 512 16.36 -0.42 27.45
C ALA A 512 16.90 0.80 26.72
N ASN A 513 17.81 1.53 27.35
CA ASN A 513 18.58 2.51 26.60
C ASN A 513 19.59 1.80 25.69
N LYS A 514 20.17 2.52 24.73
CA LYS A 514 21.10 1.97 23.74
C LYS A 514 22.29 1.18 24.31
N ARG A 515 22.67 1.39 25.58
CA ARG A 515 23.78 0.67 26.23
C ARG A 515 23.37 -0.69 26.81
N CYS A 516 22.10 -0.84 27.14
CA CYS A 516 21.57 -2.03 27.81
C CYS A 516 20.69 -2.88 26.90
N TYR A 517 20.36 -2.36 25.70
CA TYR A 517 19.53 -3.10 24.75
C TYR A 517 20.25 -4.34 24.23
N HIS A 518 19.53 -5.43 24.21
CA HIS A 518 19.88 -6.66 23.50
C HIS A 518 18.59 -7.29 22.97
N SER A 519 18.66 -7.89 21.81
CA SER A 519 17.54 -8.66 21.26
C SER A 519 17.28 -9.91 22.08
N SER A 520 16.02 -10.31 22.19
CA SER A 520 15.60 -11.54 22.85
C SER A 520 14.32 -12.05 22.24
N MET A 521 14.21 -13.36 22.02
CA MET A 521 13.00 -13.97 21.49
C MET A 521 11.88 -14.03 22.53
N ASP A 522 12.21 -14.33 23.78
CA ASP A 522 11.27 -14.57 24.86
C ASP A 522 11.01 -13.35 25.77
N THR A 523 11.94 -12.42 25.82
CA THR A 523 11.85 -11.20 26.64
C THR A 523 12.27 -9.97 25.85
N PRO A 524 11.57 -9.62 24.76
CA PRO A 524 11.95 -8.49 23.91
C PRO A 524 11.89 -7.17 24.69
N MET A 525 12.81 -6.26 24.35
CA MET A 525 12.94 -4.94 24.95
C MET A 525 12.65 -3.87 23.89
N SER A 526 12.03 -2.76 24.29
CA SER A 526 12.04 -1.56 23.45
C SER A 526 13.30 -0.73 23.72
N GLN A 527 13.75 0.02 22.72
CA GLN A 527 14.72 1.12 22.90
C GLN A 527 13.93 2.37 23.33
N GLY A 528 14.11 2.80 24.57
CA GLY A 528 13.39 3.94 25.14
C GLY A 528 14.29 5.04 25.64
#